data_c43e907ed784254869c503a0c4866fae
#
_entry.id   c43e907ed784254869c503a0c4866fae
#
_cell.length_a   1.000
_cell.length_b   1.000
_cell.length_c   1.000
_cell.angle_alpha   90.00
_cell.angle_beta   90.00
_cell.angle_gamma   90.00
#
_symmetry.space_group_name_H-M   'P 1'
#
loop_
_entity.id
_entity.type
_entity.pdbx_description
1 polymer ?
#
loop_
_entity_poly.entity_id
_entity_poly.type
_entity_poly.pdbx_seq_one_letter_code
_entity_poly.pdbx_strand_id
1 'polypeptide(L)'
;FSAYGEFEFAKKAMAAQAVSYLLKPIEVDEFQRVMAQILARCDELAEKKKDEQQRGEEYRQQLLFRLVTGTGLGKAHITEEWFSGQTLCLLHVQTENDYFATNEDAFCQMLKDCTQYKFEYINTYPDEAFVLFYSKYDLSDRLGDKLKGIQEKLRQNGCEASLLLGIDFTG
;
A
#
# COMPACT_ATOMS: atom_id res chain seq x y z
N PHE A 1 -36.03 -44.13 -10.65
CA PHE A 1 -35.23 -42.89 -10.53
C PHE A 1 -34.69 -42.88 -9.12
N SER A 2 -33.39 -43.13 -8.94
CA SER A 2 -32.85 -43.40 -7.62
C SER A 2 -32.35 -42.13 -6.98
N ALA A 3 -32.86 -41.82 -5.81
CA ALA A 3 -32.32 -40.85 -4.87
C ALA A 3 -30.82 -41.04 -4.57
N TYR A 4 -30.27 -42.16 -4.92
CA TYR A 4 -28.85 -42.53 -4.73
C TYR A 4 -27.89 -41.75 -5.65
N GLY A 5 -28.29 -41.44 -6.86
CA GLY A 5 -27.45 -40.68 -7.79
C GLY A 5 -27.34 -39.18 -7.38
N GLU A 6 -28.41 -38.63 -6.88
CA GLU A 6 -28.48 -37.24 -6.45
C GLU A 6 -27.60 -36.96 -5.21
N PHE A 7 -27.57 -37.92 -4.29
CA PHE A 7 -26.71 -37.84 -3.09
C PHE A 7 -25.22 -37.87 -3.42
N GLU A 8 -24.82 -38.75 -4.36
CA GLU A 8 -23.41 -38.82 -4.80
C GLU A 8 -22.95 -37.57 -5.54
N PHE A 9 -23.82 -36.92 -6.32
CA PHE A 9 -23.50 -35.64 -6.96
C PHE A 9 -23.39 -34.49 -5.96
N ALA A 10 -24.29 -34.41 -4.98
CA ALA A 10 -24.23 -33.43 -3.91
C ALA A 10 -22.93 -33.60 -3.10
N LYS A 11 -22.54 -34.84 -2.76
CA LYS A 11 -21.30 -35.11 -2.04
C LYS A 11 -20.06 -34.71 -2.83
N LYS A 12 -20.03 -34.96 -4.14
CA LYS A 12 -18.95 -34.52 -5.03
C LYS A 12 -18.89 -33.01 -5.14
N ALA A 13 -20.03 -32.32 -5.23
CA ALA A 13 -20.08 -30.87 -5.26
C ALA A 13 -19.55 -30.26 -3.95
N MET A 14 -19.92 -30.82 -2.81
CA MET A 14 -19.38 -30.39 -1.50
C MET A 14 -17.88 -30.65 -1.37
N ALA A 15 -17.39 -31.81 -1.84
CA ALA A 15 -15.97 -32.11 -1.86
C ALA A 15 -15.18 -31.15 -2.78
N ALA A 16 -15.80 -30.64 -3.84
CA ALA A 16 -15.27 -29.59 -4.70
C ALA A 16 -15.46 -28.15 -4.15
N GLN A 17 -15.88 -28.01 -2.89
CA GLN A 17 -16.13 -26.74 -2.22
C GLN A 17 -17.19 -25.87 -2.92
N ALA A 18 -18.19 -26.50 -3.58
CA ALA A 18 -19.33 -25.76 -4.12
C ALA A 18 -20.09 -25.05 -3.02
N VAL A 19 -20.48 -23.82 -3.25
CA VAL A 19 -21.23 -23.00 -2.29
C VAL A 19 -22.64 -23.54 -2.07
N SER A 20 -23.24 -24.11 -3.12
CA SER A 20 -24.57 -24.73 -3.09
C SER A 20 -24.74 -25.72 -4.24
N TYR A 21 -25.80 -26.51 -4.17
CA TYR A 21 -26.19 -27.49 -5.16
C TYR A 21 -27.69 -27.36 -5.43
N LEU A 22 -28.07 -27.11 -6.67
CA LEU A 22 -29.45 -26.92 -7.10
C LEU A 22 -29.94 -28.14 -7.88
N LEU A 23 -31.11 -28.62 -7.55
CA LEU A 23 -31.77 -29.72 -8.27
C LEU A 23 -32.59 -29.20 -9.45
N LYS A 24 -32.71 -30.02 -10.50
CA LYS A 24 -33.61 -29.72 -11.61
C LYS A 24 -34.96 -30.41 -11.37
N PRO A 25 -36.07 -29.70 -11.65
CA PRO A 25 -36.20 -28.36 -12.19
C PRO A 25 -35.80 -27.30 -11.14
N ILE A 26 -35.09 -26.25 -11.58
CA ILE A 26 -34.64 -25.18 -10.68
C ILE A 26 -35.83 -24.30 -10.33
N GLU A 27 -36.15 -24.19 -9.04
CA GLU A 27 -37.15 -23.29 -8.54
C GLU A 27 -36.57 -21.87 -8.38
N VAL A 28 -37.34 -20.87 -8.81
CA VAL A 28 -36.88 -19.47 -8.82
C VAL A 28 -36.52 -19.00 -7.41
N ASP A 29 -37.32 -19.33 -6.42
CA ASP A 29 -37.09 -18.92 -5.03
C ASP A 29 -35.82 -19.57 -4.44
N GLU A 30 -35.53 -20.81 -4.80
CA GLU A 30 -34.33 -21.50 -4.37
C GLU A 30 -33.10 -20.89 -5.02
N PHE A 31 -33.16 -20.61 -6.32
CA PHE A 31 -32.10 -19.93 -7.06
C PHE A 31 -31.80 -18.56 -6.46
N GLN A 32 -32.84 -17.76 -6.19
CA GLN A 32 -32.66 -16.42 -5.59
C GLN A 32 -31.99 -16.49 -4.21
N ARG A 33 -32.38 -17.45 -3.37
CA ARG A 33 -31.74 -17.65 -2.05
C ARG A 33 -30.27 -18.02 -2.18
N VAL A 34 -29.93 -18.92 -3.08
CA VAL A 34 -28.54 -19.32 -3.32
C VAL A 34 -27.72 -18.15 -3.87
N MET A 35 -28.28 -17.37 -4.80
CA MET A 35 -27.60 -16.19 -5.32
C MET A 35 -27.36 -15.14 -4.23
N ALA A 36 -28.32 -14.90 -3.36
CA ALA A 36 -28.15 -13.98 -2.24
C ALA A 36 -27.06 -14.43 -1.27
N GLN A 37 -26.97 -15.74 -0.98
CA GLN A 37 -25.89 -16.30 -0.15
C GLN A 37 -24.51 -16.14 -0.80
N ILE A 38 -24.40 -16.37 -2.12
CA ILE A 38 -23.15 -16.20 -2.85
C ILE A 38 -22.69 -14.74 -2.82
N LEU A 39 -23.60 -13.81 -3.09
CA LEU A 39 -23.29 -12.37 -3.06
C LEU A 39 -22.82 -11.93 -1.68
N ALA A 40 -23.55 -12.30 -0.62
CA ALA A 40 -23.16 -11.98 0.75
C ALA A 40 -21.76 -12.52 1.09
N ARG A 41 -21.44 -13.75 0.65
CA ARG A 41 -20.11 -14.33 0.86
C ARG A 41 -19.01 -13.64 0.07
N CYS A 42 -19.32 -13.18 -1.15
CA CYS A 42 -18.38 -12.38 -1.94
C CYS A 42 -18.09 -11.03 -1.25
N ASP A 43 -19.12 -10.38 -0.71
CA ASP A 43 -18.97 -9.12 0.02
C ASP A 43 -18.12 -9.29 1.27
N GLU A 44 -18.38 -10.32 2.08
CA GLU A 44 -17.57 -10.66 3.26
C GLU A 44 -16.10 -10.92 2.91
N LEU A 45 -15.83 -11.62 1.81
CA LEU A 45 -14.46 -11.88 1.37
C LEU A 45 -13.77 -10.62 0.86
N ALA A 46 -14.51 -9.74 0.19
CA ALA A 46 -13.99 -8.45 -0.27
C ALA A 46 -13.65 -7.53 0.92
N GLU A 47 -14.51 -7.47 1.94
CA GLU A 47 -14.24 -6.72 3.17
C GLU A 47 -13.02 -7.26 3.91
N LYS A 48 -12.94 -8.58 4.13
CA LYS A 48 -11.77 -9.19 4.78
C LYS A 48 -10.46 -8.88 4.05
N LYS A 49 -10.48 -8.97 2.72
CA LYS A 49 -9.31 -8.65 1.90
C LYS A 49 -8.91 -7.18 2.02
N LYS A 50 -9.89 -6.27 2.09
CA LYS A 50 -9.65 -4.85 2.31
C LYS A 50 -9.03 -4.58 3.68
N ASP A 51 -9.58 -5.23 4.73
CA ASP A 51 -9.06 -5.11 6.09
C ASP A 51 -7.63 -5.66 6.23
N GLU A 52 -7.33 -6.78 5.56
CA GLU A 52 -5.97 -7.35 5.54
C GLU A 52 -4.98 -6.42 4.81
N GLN A 53 -5.40 -5.83 3.69
CA GLN A 53 -4.58 -4.87 2.96
C GLN A 53 -4.33 -3.61 3.80
N GLN A 54 -5.37 -3.06 4.44
CA GLN A 54 -5.24 -1.88 5.28
C GLN A 54 -4.31 -2.12 6.47
N ARG A 55 -4.49 -3.26 7.19
CA ARG A 55 -3.58 -3.64 8.28
C ARG A 55 -2.14 -3.83 7.82
N GLY A 56 -1.94 -4.41 6.64
CA GLY A 56 -0.63 -4.54 6.02
C GLY A 56 0.02 -3.19 5.74
N GLU A 57 -0.76 -2.23 5.23
CA GLU A 57 -0.30 -0.86 4.95
C GLU A 57 0.03 -0.10 6.23
N GLU A 58 -0.83 -0.16 7.25
CA GLU A 58 -0.59 0.47 8.56
C GLU A 58 0.68 -0.09 9.22
N TYR A 59 0.88 -1.41 9.19
CA TYR A 59 2.08 -2.06 9.69
C TYR A 59 3.33 -1.59 8.94
N ARG A 60 3.25 -1.51 7.61
CA ARG A 60 4.34 -1.01 6.76
C ARG A 60 4.71 0.43 7.12
N GLN A 61 3.74 1.32 7.26
CA GLN A 61 3.95 2.71 7.66
C GLN A 61 4.62 2.83 9.03
N GLN A 62 4.17 2.03 10.01
CA GLN A 62 4.81 1.99 11.32
C GLN A 62 6.27 1.55 11.26
N LEU A 63 6.59 0.57 10.43
CA LEU A 63 7.97 0.10 10.26
C LEU A 63 8.83 1.16 9.58
N LEU A 64 8.34 1.82 8.54
CA LEU A 64 9.04 2.91 7.87
C LEU A 64 9.29 4.09 8.81
N PHE A 65 8.29 4.48 9.60
CA PHE A 65 8.44 5.50 10.64
C PHE A 65 9.58 5.15 11.62
N ARG A 66 9.61 3.91 12.12
CA ARG A 66 10.69 3.46 13.01
C ARG A 66 12.05 3.45 12.33
N LEU A 67 12.10 3.11 11.04
CA LEU A 67 13.32 3.12 10.26
C LEU A 67 13.93 4.52 10.20
N VAL A 68 13.14 5.53 9.84
CA VAL A 68 13.64 6.89 9.68
C VAL A 68 13.92 7.59 11.01
N THR A 69 13.16 7.28 12.06
CA THR A 69 13.37 7.86 13.40
C THR A 69 14.42 7.14 14.24
N GLY A 70 14.92 5.99 13.79
CA GLY A 70 15.86 5.17 14.54
C GLY A 70 15.28 4.54 15.81
N THR A 71 13.98 4.58 16.02
CA THR A 71 13.32 4.10 17.21
C THR A 71 13.06 2.59 17.14
N GLY A 72 13.97 1.79 17.67
CA GLY A 72 13.66 0.43 18.12
C GLY A 72 13.50 -0.63 17.05
N LEU A 73 14.22 -0.55 15.95
CA LEU A 73 14.44 -1.67 15.05
C LEU A 73 15.52 -2.59 15.63
N GLY A 74 15.15 -3.36 16.67
CA GLY A 74 15.91 -4.59 16.89
C GLY A 74 15.89 -5.37 15.58
N LYS A 75 16.96 -6.07 15.21
CA LYS A 75 17.18 -6.96 14.04
C LYS A 75 15.93 -7.32 13.17
N ALA A 76 15.05 -6.38 12.89
CA ALA A 76 13.90 -6.60 12.02
C ALA A 76 14.41 -6.54 10.58
N HIS A 77 14.38 -7.65 9.90
CA HIS A 77 14.68 -7.81 8.47
C HIS A 77 13.64 -7.12 7.59
N ILE A 78 13.43 -5.82 7.82
CA ILE A 78 12.31 -5.07 7.20
C ILE A 78 12.58 -4.75 5.75
N THR A 79 13.85 -4.59 5.40
CA THR A 79 14.26 -4.03 4.10
C THR A 79 14.44 -5.09 3.03
N GLU A 80 14.76 -6.33 3.40
CA GLU A 80 15.18 -7.33 2.43
C GLU A 80 14.03 -7.79 1.50
N GLU A 81 12.80 -7.95 2.01
CA GLU A 81 11.70 -8.41 1.17
C GLU A 81 11.05 -7.29 0.34
N TRP A 82 10.90 -6.08 0.91
CA TRP A 82 10.17 -5.00 0.25
C TRP A 82 10.99 -4.24 -0.79
N PHE A 83 12.27 -4.12 -0.53
CA PHE A 83 13.19 -3.33 -1.36
C PHE A 83 14.32 -4.17 -1.96
N SER A 84 14.20 -5.50 -1.91
CA SER A 84 15.23 -6.39 -2.43
C SER A 84 15.59 -6.07 -3.89
N GLY A 85 16.89 -5.89 -4.14
CA GLY A 85 17.41 -5.56 -5.46
C GLY A 85 17.04 -4.17 -5.97
N GLN A 86 16.69 -3.24 -5.07
CA GLN A 86 16.40 -1.85 -5.39
C GLN A 86 17.43 -0.91 -4.74
N THR A 87 17.74 0.17 -5.42
CA THR A 87 18.46 1.31 -4.86
C THR A 87 17.50 2.16 -4.07
N LEU A 88 17.87 2.51 -2.85
CA LEU A 88 17.10 3.34 -1.94
C LEU A 88 17.73 4.72 -1.83
N CYS A 89 16.90 5.73 -1.76
CA CYS A 89 17.33 7.10 -1.57
C CYS A 89 16.38 7.80 -0.61
N LEU A 90 16.89 8.26 0.52
CA LEU A 90 16.12 8.92 1.56
C LEU A 90 16.23 10.43 1.41
N LEU A 91 15.10 11.10 1.24
CA LEU A 91 14.97 12.54 1.28
C LEU A 91 14.39 12.95 2.62
N HIS A 92 15.09 13.79 3.36
CA HIS A 92 14.57 14.48 4.52
C HIS A 92 14.15 15.90 4.12
N VAL A 93 12.94 16.29 4.49
CA VAL A 93 12.34 17.59 4.22
C VAL A 93 11.99 18.26 5.52
N GLN A 94 12.60 19.41 5.78
CA GLN A 94 12.31 20.26 6.92
C GLN A 94 11.75 21.61 6.43
N THR A 95 10.62 22.02 6.95
CA THR A 95 9.96 23.30 6.61
C THR A 95 10.02 24.27 7.78
N GLU A 96 9.88 25.58 7.52
CA GLU A 96 9.90 26.61 8.58
C GLU A 96 8.59 26.71 9.36
N ASN A 97 7.54 26.10 8.84
CA ASN A 97 6.19 26.12 9.43
C ASN A 97 5.56 24.72 9.33
N ASP A 98 4.44 24.51 10.01
CA ASP A 98 3.72 23.25 10.06
C ASP A 98 3.08 22.87 8.70
N TYR A 99 3.88 22.92 7.63
CA TYR A 99 3.41 22.74 6.26
C TYR A 99 2.71 21.38 6.06
N PHE A 100 3.26 20.31 6.62
CA PHE A 100 2.74 18.97 6.44
C PHE A 100 1.47 18.68 7.25
N ALA A 101 1.10 19.55 8.20
CA ALA A 101 -0.15 19.39 8.93
C ALA A 101 -1.40 19.49 8.04
N THR A 102 -1.31 20.20 6.90
CA THR A 102 -2.46 20.42 6.00
C THR A 102 -2.17 20.20 4.52
N ASN A 103 -0.90 20.01 4.14
CA ASN A 103 -0.49 19.95 2.72
C ASN A 103 0.15 18.62 2.30
N GLU A 104 -0.06 17.56 3.06
CA GLU A 104 0.52 16.24 2.80
C GLU A 104 0.16 15.71 1.40
N ASP A 105 -1.13 15.72 1.05
CA ASP A 105 -1.60 15.25 -0.25
C ASP A 105 -1.04 16.10 -1.41
N ALA A 106 -1.00 17.41 -1.24
CA ALA A 106 -0.45 18.33 -2.23
C ALA A 106 1.06 18.09 -2.44
N PHE A 107 1.79 17.83 -1.35
CA PHE A 107 3.21 17.50 -1.41
C PHE A 107 3.44 16.14 -2.11
N CYS A 108 2.69 15.12 -1.75
CA CYS A 108 2.77 13.81 -2.40
C CYS A 108 2.44 13.90 -3.90
N GLN A 109 1.46 14.71 -4.28
CA GLN A 109 1.15 14.94 -5.70
C GLN A 109 2.31 15.65 -6.42
N MET A 110 2.89 16.67 -5.79
CA MET A 110 4.07 17.37 -6.33
C MET A 110 5.25 16.43 -6.54
N LEU A 111 5.51 15.51 -5.61
CA LEU A 111 6.56 14.49 -5.74
C LEU A 111 6.29 13.58 -6.95
N LYS A 112 5.06 13.11 -7.14
CA LYS A 112 4.66 12.29 -8.30
C LYS A 112 4.91 13.02 -9.62
N ASP A 113 4.53 14.29 -9.69
CA ASP A 113 4.67 15.12 -10.90
C ASP A 113 6.15 15.43 -11.22
N CYS A 114 6.98 15.61 -10.19
CA CYS A 114 8.38 15.99 -10.36
C CYS A 114 9.30 14.80 -10.62
N THR A 115 9.07 13.65 -10.02
CA THR A 115 10.08 12.59 -9.98
C THR A 115 9.79 11.40 -10.86
N GLN A 116 8.54 11.00 -11.03
CA GLN A 116 8.13 9.75 -11.69
C GLN A 116 8.73 8.46 -11.04
N TYR A 117 9.33 8.58 -9.85
CA TYR A 117 9.84 7.46 -9.08
C TYR A 117 8.79 6.96 -8.10
N LYS A 118 8.89 5.69 -7.73
CA LYS A 118 8.12 5.15 -6.61
C LYS A 118 8.71 5.68 -5.32
N PHE A 119 7.86 6.00 -4.37
CA PHE A 119 8.29 6.47 -3.07
C PHE A 119 7.30 6.09 -1.97
N GLU A 120 7.81 6.06 -0.73
CA GLU A 120 7.03 6.04 0.49
C GLU A 120 7.19 7.40 1.18
N TYR A 121 6.08 7.98 1.58
CA TYR A 121 6.05 9.22 2.34
C TYR A 121 5.85 8.90 3.82
N ILE A 122 6.65 9.50 4.68
CA ILE A 122 6.65 9.28 6.13
C ILE A 122 6.61 10.64 6.81
N ASN A 123 5.47 11.00 7.40
CA ASN A 123 5.36 12.19 8.23
C ASN A 123 5.85 11.88 9.64
N THR A 124 6.77 12.69 10.16
CA THR A 124 7.29 12.56 11.53
C THR A 124 6.78 13.67 12.43
N TYR A 125 6.76 14.90 11.93
CA TYR A 125 6.26 16.10 12.62
C TYR A 125 5.52 17.00 11.63
N PRO A 126 4.72 17.98 12.11
CA PRO A 126 4.01 18.90 11.23
C PRO A 126 4.89 19.71 10.27
N ASP A 127 6.15 19.90 10.63
CA ASP A 127 7.19 20.63 9.88
C ASP A 127 8.25 19.72 9.28
N GLU A 128 8.15 18.39 9.48
CA GLU A 128 9.18 17.44 9.05
C GLU A 128 8.57 16.21 8.37
N ALA A 129 9.14 15.82 7.25
CA ALA A 129 8.79 14.59 6.55
C ALA A 129 10.01 13.90 5.95
N PHE A 130 9.89 12.59 5.78
CA PHE A 130 10.83 11.77 5.04
C PHE A 130 10.16 11.19 3.81
N VAL A 131 10.92 11.07 2.73
CA VAL A 131 10.49 10.42 1.50
C VAL A 131 11.53 9.39 1.11
N LEU A 132 11.14 8.12 1.12
CA LEU A 132 12.00 7.02 0.69
C LEU A 132 11.70 6.70 -0.76
N PHE A 133 12.59 7.11 -1.66
CA PHE A 133 12.53 6.72 -3.06
C PHE A 133 13.17 5.35 -3.27
N TYR A 134 12.60 4.59 -4.18
CA TYR A 134 13.15 3.27 -4.53
C TYR A 134 13.00 2.96 -6.01
N SER A 135 14.03 2.32 -6.58
CA SER A 135 14.10 1.98 -7.99
C SER A 135 15.06 0.83 -8.24
N LYS A 136 14.88 0.09 -9.33
CA LYS A 136 15.86 -0.89 -9.83
C LYS A 136 17.08 -0.25 -10.47
N TYR A 137 17.06 1.07 -10.68
CA TYR A 137 18.12 1.84 -11.32
C TYR A 137 18.69 2.85 -10.34
N ASP A 138 19.93 3.28 -10.59
CA ASP A 138 20.57 4.31 -9.78
C ASP A 138 19.72 5.61 -9.79
N LEU A 139 19.46 6.13 -8.61
CA LEU A 139 18.66 7.33 -8.36
C LEU A 139 19.51 8.58 -8.13
N SER A 140 20.80 8.43 -7.78
CA SER A 140 21.63 9.48 -7.19
C SER A 140 21.79 10.71 -8.06
N ASP A 141 22.19 10.54 -9.32
CA ASP A 141 22.52 11.66 -10.21
C ASP A 141 21.27 12.41 -10.71
N ARG A 142 20.16 11.69 -10.88
CA ARG A 142 18.94 12.25 -11.44
C ARG A 142 18.00 12.88 -10.41
N LEU A 143 18.08 12.40 -9.17
CA LEU A 143 17.21 12.89 -8.11
C LEU A 143 17.67 14.28 -7.63
N GLY A 144 18.97 14.52 -7.54
CA GLY A 144 19.52 15.82 -7.15
C GLY A 144 19.01 17.00 -7.99
N ASP A 145 18.94 16.83 -9.32
CA ASP A 145 18.41 17.88 -10.19
C ASP A 145 16.90 18.11 -10.01
N LYS A 146 16.16 17.03 -9.73
CA LYS A 146 14.71 17.12 -9.48
C LYS A 146 14.37 17.76 -8.14
N LEU A 147 15.24 17.60 -7.13
CA LEU A 147 15.08 18.22 -5.82
C LEU A 147 15.08 19.75 -5.89
N LYS A 148 15.89 20.35 -6.76
CA LYS A 148 15.85 21.79 -7.00
C LYS A 148 14.47 22.26 -7.49
N GLY A 149 13.85 21.47 -8.37
CA GLY A 149 12.50 21.74 -8.84
C GLY A 149 11.43 21.60 -7.76
N ILE A 150 11.60 20.64 -6.85
CA ILE A 150 10.71 20.46 -5.70
C ILE A 150 10.85 21.63 -4.74
N GLN A 151 12.08 22.03 -4.40
CA GLN A 151 12.35 23.16 -3.52
C GLN A 151 11.77 24.46 -4.08
N GLU A 152 11.93 24.73 -5.36
CA GLU A 152 11.37 25.91 -6.02
C GLU A 152 9.84 25.92 -6.00
N LYS A 153 9.20 24.75 -6.22
CA LYS A 153 7.73 24.64 -6.11
C LYS A 153 7.23 24.84 -4.69
N LEU A 154 7.93 24.33 -3.68
CA LEU A 154 7.60 24.61 -2.28
C LEU A 154 7.66 26.11 -1.98
N ARG A 155 8.72 26.77 -2.43
CA ARG A 155 8.89 28.20 -2.29
C ARG A 155 7.81 29.02 -2.98
N GLN A 156 7.42 28.63 -4.20
CA GLN A 156 6.29 29.26 -4.92
C GLN A 156 4.96 29.11 -4.17
N ASN A 157 4.80 28.04 -3.40
CA ASN A 157 3.65 27.81 -2.52
C ASN A 157 3.79 28.48 -1.14
N GLY A 158 4.79 29.35 -0.95
CA GLY A 158 5.01 30.08 0.29
C GLY A 158 5.64 29.23 1.41
N CYS A 159 6.31 28.14 1.06
CA CYS A 159 6.97 27.24 2.01
C CYS A 159 8.49 27.24 1.75
N GLU A 160 9.25 27.82 2.67
CA GLU A 160 10.72 27.63 2.67
C GLU A 160 11.02 26.26 3.28
N ALA A 161 11.84 25.48 2.56
CA ALA A 161 12.17 24.12 2.94
C ALA A 161 13.65 23.82 2.76
N SER A 162 14.21 23.08 3.72
CA SER A 162 15.50 22.46 3.67
C SER A 162 15.35 21.01 3.17
N LEU A 163 16.10 20.65 2.15
CA LEU A 163 16.09 19.31 1.57
C LEU A 163 17.46 18.67 1.76
N LEU A 164 17.50 17.53 2.44
CA LEU A 164 18.69 16.71 2.64
C LEU A 164 18.48 15.35 1.98
N LEU A 165 19.35 15.02 1.04
CA LEU A 165 19.33 13.75 0.35
C LEU A 165 20.42 12.83 0.91
N GLY A 166 19.99 11.70 1.47
CA GLY A 166 20.86 10.60 1.83
C GLY A 166 20.89 9.57 0.70
N ILE A 167 22.08 9.27 0.19
CA ILE A 167 22.26 8.32 -0.90
C ILE A 167 22.84 7.04 -0.33
N ASP A 168 22.24 5.93 -0.79
CA ASP A 168 22.75 4.57 -0.72
C ASP A 168 22.71 3.86 0.65
N PHE A 169 21.64 3.08 0.81
CA PHE A 169 21.62 1.93 1.71
C PHE A 169 21.53 0.66 0.86
N THR A 170 22.57 0.36 0.09
CA THR A 170 22.73 -0.97 -0.48
C THR A 170 23.17 -1.90 0.65
N GLY A 171 22.24 -2.76 1.07
CA GLY A 171 22.56 -3.92 1.90
C GLY A 171 23.09 -5.04 1.03
#